data_39168fcde7ee0df7bda9cc011a4a00df
#
_entry.id   39168fcde7ee0df7bda9cc011a4a00df
#
_cell.length_a   1.000
_cell.length_b   1.000
_cell.length_c   1.000
_cell.angle_alpha   90.00
_cell.angle_beta   90.00
_cell.angle_gamma   90.00
#
_symmetry.space_group_name_H-M   'P 1'
#
loop_
_entity.id
_entity.type
_entity.pdbx_description
1 polymer ?
#
loop_
_entity_poly.entity_id
_entity_poly.type
_entity_poly.pdbx_seq_one_letter_code
_entity_poly.pdbx_strand_id
1 'polypeptide(L)'
;MNRAVKTVLKVVGVVLAVVALAGGVIFYSAFGGLAAIVDGAAPAPDVRIVKDGFVCVGVVDAGDGKVLLVDAGNDPTGKTIFAELSRRHLGSDAVSAIFLTHGHPDHTAGAHLFPHAAVYALQADVALTEGRERSHGPITHLMSPKPNGTHVTHALHDDETVVVGSKSVRVFALPGHTAGSAAYLVSGVLFLGDSAVLKSNGTLAGSPWAFSDSSAQNHASLKALADRLRPEQVSIVAIVPAHTASSTFDPLAQYTPG
;
A
#
# COMPACT_ATOMS: atom_id res chain seq x y z
N MET A 1 44.75 -4.44 -29.95
CA MET A 1 43.50 -3.65 -29.84
C MET A 1 43.79 -2.20 -30.27
N ASN A 2 43.12 -1.72 -31.30
CA ASN A 2 43.28 -0.40 -31.87
C ASN A 2 42.99 0.71 -30.84
N ARG A 3 43.71 1.87 -30.92
CA ARG A 3 43.52 3.02 -30.02
C ARG A 3 42.08 3.51 -29.98
N ALA A 4 41.40 3.51 -31.13
CA ALA A 4 39.97 3.85 -31.25
C ALA A 4 39.09 2.90 -30.42
N VAL A 5 39.30 1.60 -30.46
CA VAL A 5 38.55 0.60 -29.70
C VAL A 5 38.75 0.81 -28.18
N LYS A 6 39.97 1.13 -27.76
CA LYS A 6 40.24 1.43 -26.33
C LYS A 6 39.48 2.69 -25.87
N THR A 7 39.41 3.72 -26.73
CA THR A 7 38.69 4.96 -26.42
C THR A 7 37.19 4.69 -26.33
N VAL A 8 36.61 3.95 -27.29
CA VAL A 8 35.19 3.59 -27.28
C VAL A 8 34.84 2.80 -26.01
N LEU A 9 35.64 1.78 -25.65
CA LEU A 9 35.43 0.99 -24.44
C LEU A 9 35.50 1.85 -23.17
N LYS A 10 36.42 2.83 -23.10
CA LYS A 10 36.46 3.77 -21.96
C LYS A 10 35.21 4.65 -21.88
N VAL A 11 34.76 5.20 -23.01
CA VAL A 11 33.54 6.02 -23.05
C VAL A 11 32.33 5.21 -22.66
N VAL A 12 32.17 4.00 -23.18
CA VAL A 12 31.07 3.09 -22.80
C VAL A 12 31.12 2.78 -21.30
N GLY A 13 32.32 2.47 -20.76
CA GLY A 13 32.48 2.20 -19.33
C GLY A 13 32.10 3.41 -18.45
N VAL A 14 32.47 4.62 -18.85
CA VAL A 14 32.06 5.85 -18.13
C VAL A 14 30.54 6.07 -18.21
N VAL A 15 29.95 5.89 -19.38
CA VAL A 15 28.49 6.04 -19.53
C VAL A 15 27.75 5.03 -18.65
N LEU A 16 28.16 3.77 -18.65
CA LEU A 16 27.55 2.74 -17.78
C LEU A 16 27.70 3.07 -16.29
N ALA A 17 28.88 3.57 -15.87
CA ALA A 17 29.10 3.98 -14.49
C ALA A 17 28.20 5.16 -14.09
N VAL A 18 28.03 6.16 -14.96
CA VAL A 18 27.13 7.30 -14.72
C VAL A 18 25.66 6.85 -14.63
N VAL A 19 25.23 5.94 -15.52
CA VAL A 19 23.87 5.39 -15.50
C VAL A 19 23.64 4.58 -14.21
N ALA A 20 24.59 3.76 -13.81
CA ALA A 20 24.50 2.98 -12.55
C ALA A 20 24.45 3.90 -11.32
N LEU A 21 25.27 4.95 -11.28
CA LEU A 21 25.26 5.93 -10.20
C LEU A 21 23.93 6.69 -10.14
N ALA A 22 23.45 7.17 -11.28
CA ALA A 22 22.16 7.86 -11.36
C ALA A 22 21.02 6.95 -10.92
N GLY A 23 21.00 5.68 -11.37
CA GLY A 23 20.03 4.67 -10.93
C GLY A 23 20.10 4.42 -9.42
N GLY A 24 21.31 4.33 -8.86
CA GLY A 24 21.51 4.19 -7.41
C GLY A 24 20.99 5.39 -6.61
N VAL A 25 21.23 6.61 -7.10
CA VAL A 25 20.72 7.84 -6.46
C VAL A 25 19.19 7.88 -6.51
N ILE A 26 18.59 7.57 -7.66
CA ILE A 26 17.13 7.51 -7.84
C ILE A 26 16.53 6.47 -6.88
N PHE A 27 17.09 5.27 -6.86
CA PHE A 27 16.65 4.20 -5.96
C PHE A 27 16.74 4.62 -4.49
N TYR A 28 17.87 5.19 -4.08
CA TYR A 28 18.05 5.65 -2.71
C TYR A 28 17.11 6.81 -2.35
N SER A 29 16.82 7.72 -3.27
CA SER A 29 15.87 8.82 -3.05
C SER A 29 14.43 8.32 -2.84
N ALA A 30 14.06 7.23 -3.50
CA ALA A 30 12.72 6.64 -3.38
C ALA A 30 12.59 5.72 -2.14
N PHE A 31 13.63 4.93 -1.83
CA PHE A 31 13.56 3.83 -0.86
C PHE A 31 14.58 3.91 0.28
N GLY A 32 15.44 4.93 0.29
CA GLY A 32 16.48 5.06 1.32
C GLY A 32 15.90 5.34 2.71
N GLY A 33 16.46 4.66 3.73
CA GLY A 33 16.14 4.91 5.13
C GLY A 33 14.70 4.54 5.54
N LEU A 34 14.05 3.59 4.86
CA LEU A 34 12.74 3.09 5.25
C LEU A 34 12.81 2.20 6.49
N ALA A 35 11.82 2.30 7.37
CA ALA A 35 11.64 1.39 8.48
C ALA A 35 11.11 0.04 7.97
N ALA A 36 11.77 -1.07 8.33
CA ALA A 36 11.39 -2.39 7.82
C ALA A 36 10.03 -2.85 8.36
N ILE A 37 9.22 -3.49 7.52
CA ILE A 37 7.97 -4.15 7.94
C ILE A 37 8.29 -5.18 9.03
N VAL A 38 7.54 -5.13 10.13
CA VAL A 38 7.59 -6.12 11.20
C VAL A 38 6.49 -7.16 10.94
N ASP A 39 6.90 -8.35 10.48
CA ASP A 39 5.96 -9.45 10.26
C ASP A 39 5.32 -9.90 11.57
N GLY A 40 4.00 -10.11 11.51
CA GLY A 40 3.24 -10.53 12.68
C GLY A 40 3.00 -9.43 13.72
N ALA A 41 3.31 -8.16 13.42
CA ALA A 41 2.95 -7.05 14.31
C ALA A 41 1.42 -7.03 14.55
N ALA A 42 1.04 -6.71 15.79
CA ALA A 42 -0.36 -6.62 16.21
C ALA A 42 -0.62 -5.22 16.79
N PRO A 43 -0.87 -4.21 15.95
CA PRO A 43 -1.09 -2.84 16.38
C PRO A 43 -2.37 -2.66 17.21
N ALA A 44 -3.33 -3.57 17.08
CA ALA A 44 -4.51 -3.69 17.94
C ALA A 44 -4.80 -5.18 18.21
N PRO A 45 -5.58 -5.54 19.26
CA PRO A 45 -5.82 -6.92 19.65
C PRO A 45 -6.44 -7.79 18.56
N ASP A 46 -7.23 -7.20 17.68
CA ASP A 46 -7.97 -7.85 16.59
C ASP A 46 -7.32 -7.61 15.22
N VAL A 47 -6.19 -6.92 15.16
CA VAL A 47 -5.46 -6.57 13.94
C VAL A 47 -4.08 -7.22 13.91
N ARG A 48 -3.76 -7.89 12.82
CA ARG A 48 -2.43 -8.45 12.57
C ARG A 48 -1.90 -8.01 11.22
N ILE A 49 -0.64 -7.65 11.20
CA ILE A 49 0.09 -7.29 9.98
C ILE A 49 0.85 -8.52 9.51
N VAL A 50 0.63 -8.92 8.27
CA VAL A 50 1.29 -10.05 7.62
C VAL A 50 2.18 -9.52 6.51
N LYS A 51 3.47 -9.85 6.56
CA LYS A 51 4.43 -9.43 5.54
C LYS A 51 4.38 -10.37 4.35
N ASP A 52 4.20 -9.79 3.16
CA ASP A 52 4.21 -10.50 1.88
C ASP A 52 5.28 -9.91 0.95
N GLY A 53 6.50 -10.45 1.04
CA GLY A 53 7.65 -9.91 0.33
C GLY A 53 8.04 -8.53 0.85
N PHE A 54 7.78 -7.49 0.08
CA PHE A 54 8.09 -6.09 0.41
C PHE A 54 6.84 -5.25 0.76
N VAL A 55 5.65 -5.87 0.79
CA VAL A 55 4.37 -5.24 1.15
C VAL A 55 3.78 -5.95 2.36
N CYS A 56 2.84 -5.33 3.04
CA CYS A 56 2.08 -5.97 4.11
C CYS A 56 0.59 -6.01 3.82
N VAL A 57 -0.07 -6.99 4.42
CA VAL A 57 -1.52 -7.17 4.41
C VAL A 57 -2.03 -7.00 5.84
N GLY A 58 -3.07 -6.22 6.03
CA GLY A 58 -3.81 -6.15 7.29
C GLY A 58 -4.83 -7.29 7.38
N VAL A 59 -4.78 -8.10 8.45
CA VAL A 59 -5.78 -9.14 8.73
C VAL A 59 -6.52 -8.75 10.00
N VAL A 60 -7.79 -8.39 9.87
CA VAL A 60 -8.62 -7.89 10.97
C VAL A 60 -9.70 -8.91 11.30
N ASP A 61 -9.84 -9.25 12.57
CA ASP A 61 -10.94 -10.11 13.05
C ASP A 61 -12.26 -9.36 12.92
N ALA A 62 -13.19 -9.92 12.15
CA ALA A 62 -14.51 -9.35 11.91
C ALA A 62 -15.63 -9.94 12.80
N GLY A 63 -15.26 -10.86 13.71
CA GLY A 63 -16.21 -11.60 14.54
C GLY A 63 -16.75 -12.86 13.85
N ASP A 64 -17.36 -13.74 14.62
CA ASP A 64 -18.01 -14.98 14.15
C ASP A 64 -17.12 -15.86 13.26
N GLY A 65 -15.81 -15.92 13.56
CA GLY A 65 -14.84 -16.69 12.78
C GLY A 65 -14.59 -16.13 11.37
N LYS A 66 -14.93 -14.86 11.12
CA LYS A 66 -14.66 -14.15 9.89
C LYS A 66 -13.53 -13.13 10.07
N VAL A 67 -12.87 -12.82 8.96
CA VAL A 67 -11.86 -11.77 8.87
C VAL A 67 -12.14 -10.86 7.69
N LEU A 68 -11.69 -9.62 7.78
CA LEU A 68 -11.52 -8.75 6.62
C LEU A 68 -10.01 -8.53 6.37
N LEU A 69 -9.65 -8.32 5.13
CA LEU A 69 -8.30 -7.97 4.71
C LEU A 69 -8.23 -6.49 4.31
N VAL A 70 -7.09 -5.86 4.62
CA VAL A 70 -6.68 -4.61 3.99
C VAL A 70 -5.48 -4.92 3.10
N ASP A 71 -5.67 -4.75 1.81
CA ASP A 71 -4.86 -5.27 0.71
C ASP A 71 -4.83 -6.81 0.63
N ALA A 72 -4.31 -7.32 -0.49
CA ALA A 72 -4.27 -8.75 -0.79
C ALA A 72 -2.86 -9.24 -1.19
N GLY A 73 -1.84 -8.40 -0.94
CA GLY A 73 -0.43 -8.76 -1.09
C GLY A 73 0.08 -8.83 -2.53
N ASN A 74 1.35 -9.18 -2.64
CA ASN A 74 2.11 -9.28 -3.88
C ASN A 74 2.18 -10.72 -4.45
N ASP A 75 2.00 -11.73 -3.58
CA ASP A 75 2.05 -13.14 -3.98
C ASP A 75 0.68 -13.60 -4.52
N PRO A 76 0.55 -13.90 -5.82
CA PRO A 76 -0.71 -14.38 -6.39
C PRO A 76 -1.13 -15.76 -5.88
N THR A 77 -0.26 -16.47 -5.15
CA THR A 77 -0.63 -17.72 -4.46
C THR A 77 -1.16 -17.50 -3.05
N GLY A 78 -1.07 -16.27 -2.52
CA GLY A 78 -1.56 -15.87 -1.20
C GLY A 78 -0.92 -16.60 -0.03
N LYS A 79 0.29 -17.14 -0.20
CA LYS A 79 0.95 -18.03 0.76
C LYS A 79 0.95 -17.47 2.18
N THR A 80 1.29 -16.21 2.35
CA THR A 80 1.38 -15.57 3.66
C THR A 80 0.01 -15.32 4.29
N ILE A 81 -0.98 -14.97 3.48
CA ILE A 81 -2.38 -14.82 3.93
C ILE A 81 -2.93 -16.18 4.39
N PHE A 82 -2.75 -17.23 3.59
CA PHE A 82 -3.19 -18.58 3.97
C PHE A 82 -2.46 -19.12 5.21
N ALA A 83 -1.18 -18.79 5.39
CA ALA A 83 -0.47 -19.15 6.61
C ALA A 83 -1.08 -18.48 7.85
N GLU A 84 -1.46 -17.21 7.76
CA GLU A 84 -2.15 -16.50 8.85
C GLU A 84 -3.55 -17.04 9.11
N LEU A 85 -4.34 -17.33 8.05
CA LEU A 85 -5.64 -17.97 8.19
C LEU A 85 -5.51 -19.33 8.88
N SER A 86 -4.56 -20.16 8.46
CA SER A 86 -4.28 -21.48 9.08
C SER A 86 -3.88 -21.34 10.55
N ARG A 87 -3.07 -20.35 10.92
CA ARG A 87 -2.71 -20.06 12.32
C ARG A 87 -3.93 -19.75 13.19
N ARG A 88 -4.98 -19.17 12.57
CA ARG A 88 -6.27 -18.89 13.22
C ARG A 88 -7.26 -20.06 13.12
N HIS A 89 -6.87 -21.19 12.53
CA HIS A 89 -7.75 -22.32 12.20
C HIS A 89 -8.90 -21.93 11.27
N LEU A 90 -8.65 -21.03 10.32
CA LEU A 90 -9.62 -20.53 9.34
C LEU A 90 -9.25 -20.99 7.93
N GLY A 91 -10.24 -21.14 7.06
CA GLY A 91 -10.09 -21.35 5.63
C GLY A 91 -10.32 -20.07 4.82
N SER A 92 -10.22 -20.16 3.48
CA SER A 92 -10.48 -19.05 2.56
C SER A 92 -11.86 -18.42 2.73
N ASP A 93 -12.89 -19.23 3.03
CA ASP A 93 -14.27 -18.78 3.21
C ASP A 93 -14.48 -17.91 4.45
N ALA A 94 -13.47 -17.84 5.33
CA ALA A 94 -13.49 -16.93 6.47
C ALA A 94 -13.23 -15.47 6.05
N VAL A 95 -12.59 -15.24 4.90
CA VAL A 95 -12.39 -13.87 4.38
C VAL A 95 -13.72 -13.36 3.83
N SER A 96 -14.34 -12.43 4.53
CA SER A 96 -15.64 -11.86 4.18
C SER A 96 -15.54 -10.57 3.36
N ALA A 97 -14.43 -9.84 3.48
CA ALA A 97 -14.20 -8.59 2.78
C ALA A 97 -12.70 -8.35 2.52
N ILE A 98 -12.40 -7.64 1.45
CA ILE A 98 -11.05 -7.14 1.10
C ILE A 98 -11.19 -5.66 0.76
N PHE A 99 -10.48 -4.80 1.49
CA PHE A 99 -10.39 -3.37 1.23
C PHE A 99 -9.06 -3.07 0.56
N LEU A 100 -9.08 -2.75 -0.72
CA LEU A 100 -7.86 -2.46 -1.49
C LEU A 100 -7.53 -0.97 -1.37
N THR A 101 -6.33 -0.68 -0.85
CA THR A 101 -5.87 0.71 -0.68
C THR A 101 -5.67 1.41 -2.00
N HIS A 102 -5.28 0.67 -3.05
CA HIS A 102 -5.16 1.13 -4.42
C HIS A 102 -4.97 -0.04 -5.40
N GLY A 103 -4.91 0.25 -6.69
CA GLY A 103 -4.95 -0.77 -7.73
C GLY A 103 -3.60 -1.32 -8.21
N HIS A 104 -2.47 -1.06 -7.53
CA HIS A 104 -1.20 -1.65 -7.94
C HIS A 104 -1.15 -3.16 -7.70
N PRO A 105 -0.38 -3.92 -8.53
CA PRO A 105 -0.38 -5.38 -8.50
C PRO A 105 0.05 -6.00 -7.17
N ASP A 106 0.94 -5.35 -6.44
CA ASP A 106 1.46 -5.83 -5.15
C ASP A 106 0.48 -5.63 -3.98
N HIS A 107 -0.66 -5.00 -4.23
CA HIS A 107 -1.77 -4.88 -3.30
C HIS A 107 -2.97 -5.74 -3.68
N THR A 108 -3.05 -6.16 -4.95
CA THR A 108 -4.24 -6.85 -5.49
C THR A 108 -4.01 -8.31 -5.82
N ALA A 109 -2.74 -8.80 -5.84
CA ALA A 109 -2.38 -10.08 -6.43
C ALA A 109 -3.13 -11.29 -5.85
N GLY A 110 -3.40 -11.32 -4.55
CA GLY A 110 -4.10 -12.42 -3.89
C GLY A 110 -5.63 -12.28 -3.82
N ALA A 111 -6.22 -11.17 -4.28
CA ALA A 111 -7.66 -10.91 -4.09
C ALA A 111 -8.55 -11.97 -4.77
N HIS A 112 -8.15 -12.46 -5.95
CA HIS A 112 -8.86 -13.48 -6.70
C HIS A 112 -8.98 -14.84 -6.00
N LEU A 113 -8.17 -15.07 -4.95
CA LEU A 113 -8.16 -16.33 -4.17
C LEU A 113 -9.34 -16.42 -3.20
N PHE A 114 -10.10 -15.34 -3.01
CA PHE A 114 -11.20 -15.23 -2.07
C PHE A 114 -12.52 -14.90 -2.79
N PRO A 115 -13.06 -15.84 -3.58
CA PRO A 115 -14.19 -15.58 -4.48
C PRO A 115 -15.50 -15.25 -3.75
N HIS A 116 -15.59 -15.51 -2.44
CA HIS A 116 -16.76 -15.19 -1.61
C HIS A 116 -16.60 -13.89 -0.84
N ALA A 117 -15.43 -13.24 -0.88
CA ALA A 117 -15.20 -11.96 -0.23
C ALA A 117 -15.78 -10.82 -1.05
N ALA A 118 -16.42 -9.87 -0.39
CA ALA A 118 -16.73 -8.58 -1.00
C ALA A 118 -15.43 -7.78 -1.19
N VAL A 119 -15.18 -7.29 -2.41
CA VAL A 119 -13.97 -6.53 -2.73
C VAL A 119 -14.33 -5.06 -2.88
N TYR A 120 -13.67 -4.23 -2.08
CA TYR A 120 -13.88 -2.79 -1.98
C TYR A 120 -12.65 -2.04 -2.50
N ALA A 121 -12.86 -1.02 -3.32
CA ALA A 121 -11.85 -0.07 -3.75
C ALA A 121 -12.51 1.30 -3.99
N LEU A 122 -11.76 2.40 -3.90
CA LEU A 122 -12.30 3.70 -4.32
C LEU A 122 -12.67 3.68 -5.81
N GLN A 123 -13.79 4.31 -6.16
CA GLN A 123 -14.35 4.36 -7.51
C GLN A 123 -13.30 4.76 -8.56
N ALA A 124 -12.41 5.70 -8.22
CA ALA A 124 -11.38 6.19 -9.14
C ALA A 124 -10.29 5.15 -9.48
N ASP A 125 -10.13 4.10 -8.66
CA ASP A 125 -9.13 3.04 -8.88
C ASP A 125 -9.75 1.71 -9.36
N VAL A 126 -11.05 1.61 -9.53
CA VAL A 126 -11.70 0.35 -9.93
C VAL A 126 -11.08 -0.22 -11.22
N ALA A 127 -10.88 0.62 -12.24
CA ALA A 127 -10.31 0.16 -13.51
C ALA A 127 -8.84 -0.26 -13.37
N LEU A 128 -8.05 0.47 -12.56
CA LEU A 128 -6.66 0.12 -12.26
C LEU A 128 -6.61 -1.20 -11.46
N THR A 129 -7.44 -1.34 -10.43
CA THR A 129 -7.54 -2.53 -9.58
C THR A 129 -7.86 -3.81 -10.37
N GLU A 130 -8.73 -3.72 -11.37
CA GLU A 130 -9.09 -4.84 -12.24
C GLU A 130 -8.12 -5.05 -13.41
N GLY A 131 -7.03 -4.27 -13.46
CA GLY A 131 -6.01 -4.35 -14.52
C GLY A 131 -6.52 -3.90 -15.89
N ARG A 132 -7.56 -3.05 -15.95
CA ARG A 132 -8.11 -2.48 -17.18
C ARG A 132 -7.45 -1.16 -17.58
N GLU A 133 -6.83 -0.49 -16.62
CA GLU A 133 -6.07 0.75 -16.81
C GLU A 133 -4.66 0.62 -16.25
N ARG A 134 -3.79 1.58 -16.58
CA ARG A 134 -2.45 1.71 -16.01
C ARG A 134 -2.38 2.90 -15.08
N SER A 135 -1.47 2.87 -14.13
CA SER A 135 -1.08 4.04 -13.34
C SER A 135 -0.29 5.04 -14.20
N HIS A 136 -0.26 6.31 -13.79
CA HIS A 136 0.37 7.40 -14.52
C HIS A 136 1.73 7.84 -13.95
N GLY A 137 2.22 7.16 -12.90
CA GLY A 137 3.51 7.46 -12.28
C GLY A 137 4.70 7.28 -13.22
N PRO A 138 5.85 7.90 -12.95
CA PRO A 138 7.03 7.89 -13.83
C PRO A 138 7.52 6.50 -14.25
N ILE A 139 7.41 5.49 -13.37
CA ILE A 139 7.77 4.10 -13.69
C ILE A 139 6.53 3.29 -14.06
N THR A 140 5.44 3.44 -13.33
CA THR A 140 4.25 2.60 -13.48
C THR A 140 3.54 2.80 -14.81
N HIS A 141 3.64 4.00 -15.45
CA HIS A 141 3.07 4.21 -16.78
C HIS A 141 3.72 3.35 -17.87
N LEU A 142 4.92 2.80 -17.63
CA LEU A 142 5.59 1.86 -18.54
C LEU A 142 5.04 0.45 -18.44
N MET A 143 4.29 0.16 -17.38
CA MET A 143 3.68 -1.15 -17.18
C MET A 143 2.36 -1.23 -17.95
N SER A 144 2.20 -2.28 -18.76
CA SER A 144 0.95 -2.51 -19.48
C SER A 144 -0.14 -2.98 -18.52
N PRO A 145 -1.39 -2.51 -18.67
CA PRO A 145 -2.52 -3.07 -17.95
C PRO A 145 -2.60 -4.58 -18.18
N LYS A 146 -2.87 -5.32 -17.11
CA LYS A 146 -3.00 -6.78 -17.18
C LYS A 146 -4.09 -7.22 -16.20
N PRO A 147 -5.20 -7.81 -16.69
CA PRO A 147 -6.21 -8.39 -15.82
C PRO A 147 -5.57 -9.40 -14.85
N ASN A 148 -5.88 -9.26 -13.58
CA ASN A 148 -5.30 -10.04 -12.48
C ASN A 148 -6.33 -10.98 -11.80
N GLY A 149 -7.56 -11.04 -12.35
CA GLY A 149 -8.66 -11.82 -11.77
C GLY A 149 -9.37 -11.15 -10.60
N THR A 150 -8.92 -9.97 -10.17
CA THR A 150 -9.63 -9.18 -9.17
C THR A 150 -10.89 -8.56 -9.79
N HIS A 151 -12.00 -8.65 -9.07
CA HIS A 151 -13.24 -7.98 -9.42
C HIS A 151 -13.73 -7.15 -8.23
N VAL A 152 -13.83 -5.83 -8.42
CA VAL A 152 -14.34 -4.92 -7.40
C VAL A 152 -15.87 -5.05 -7.35
N THR A 153 -16.39 -5.53 -6.23
CA THR A 153 -17.84 -5.71 -6.04
C THR A 153 -18.50 -4.45 -5.53
N HIS A 154 -17.75 -3.57 -4.86
CA HIS A 154 -18.26 -2.33 -4.27
C HIS A 154 -17.28 -1.19 -4.49
N ALA A 155 -17.68 -0.23 -5.30
CA ALA A 155 -16.94 1.01 -5.48
C ALA A 155 -17.26 1.98 -4.35
N LEU A 156 -16.24 2.47 -3.68
CA LEU A 156 -16.33 3.37 -2.52
C LEU A 156 -16.13 4.83 -2.91
N HIS A 157 -16.61 5.72 -2.06
CA HIS A 157 -16.35 7.15 -2.11
C HIS A 157 -15.70 7.63 -0.79
N ASP A 158 -15.18 8.87 -0.81
CA ASP A 158 -14.64 9.48 0.41
C ASP A 158 -15.72 9.59 1.50
N ASP A 159 -15.31 9.42 2.75
CA ASP A 159 -16.14 9.54 3.95
C ASP A 159 -17.20 8.44 4.13
N GLU A 160 -17.17 7.40 3.31
CA GLU A 160 -18.06 6.26 3.52
C GLU A 160 -17.65 5.46 4.77
N THR A 161 -18.62 4.76 5.33
CA THR A 161 -18.41 3.78 6.39
C THR A 161 -19.07 2.47 5.99
N VAL A 162 -18.28 1.40 5.95
CA VAL A 162 -18.73 0.04 5.63
C VAL A 162 -18.73 -0.80 6.88
N VAL A 163 -19.82 -1.52 7.13
CA VAL A 163 -19.89 -2.47 8.25
C VAL A 163 -19.65 -3.88 7.73
N VAL A 164 -18.66 -4.57 8.31
CA VAL A 164 -18.32 -5.97 8.00
C VAL A 164 -18.26 -6.75 9.31
N GLY A 165 -19.22 -7.64 9.52
CA GLY A 165 -19.37 -8.34 10.79
C GLY A 165 -19.52 -7.36 11.95
N SER A 166 -18.61 -7.45 12.93
CA SER A 166 -18.58 -6.55 14.09
C SER A 166 -17.76 -5.26 13.85
N LYS A 167 -17.20 -5.05 12.65
CA LYS A 167 -16.28 -3.95 12.36
C LYS A 167 -16.93 -2.86 11.52
N SER A 168 -16.57 -1.63 11.86
CA SER A 168 -16.87 -0.43 11.08
C SER A 168 -15.57 0.03 10.44
N VAL A 169 -15.52 0.10 9.11
CA VAL A 169 -14.38 0.54 8.31
C VAL A 169 -14.71 1.92 7.74
N ARG A 170 -14.00 2.95 8.19
CA ARG A 170 -14.13 4.31 7.62
C ARG A 170 -13.15 4.48 6.46
N VAL A 171 -13.64 5.10 5.41
CA VAL A 171 -12.93 5.29 4.13
C VAL A 171 -12.49 6.74 3.99
N PHE A 172 -11.23 6.95 3.62
CA PHE A 172 -10.67 8.27 3.33
C PHE A 172 -9.99 8.25 1.97
N ALA A 173 -10.41 9.10 1.06
CA ALA A 173 -9.72 9.27 -0.20
C ALA A 173 -8.37 9.96 0.01
N LEU A 174 -7.30 9.37 -0.55
CA LEU A 174 -5.92 9.88 -0.50
C LEU A 174 -5.30 9.95 -1.89
N PRO A 175 -5.92 10.64 -2.88
CA PRO A 175 -5.39 10.67 -4.23
C PRO A 175 -3.97 11.22 -4.29
N GLY A 176 -3.19 10.70 -5.24
CA GLY A 176 -1.84 11.16 -5.51
C GLY A 176 -0.84 10.05 -5.77
N HIS A 177 -0.81 8.96 -4.98
CA HIS A 177 -0.07 7.76 -5.35
C HIS A 177 -0.76 7.10 -6.56
N THR A 178 -2.07 6.85 -6.46
CA THR A 178 -2.97 6.66 -7.60
C THR A 178 -4.14 7.65 -7.49
N ALA A 179 -4.99 7.71 -8.52
CA ALA A 179 -6.18 8.56 -8.52
C ALA A 179 -7.18 8.14 -7.42
N GLY A 180 -7.26 6.85 -7.11
CA GLY A 180 -8.17 6.27 -6.13
C GLY A 180 -7.47 5.64 -4.93
N SER A 181 -6.26 6.11 -4.56
CA SER A 181 -5.65 5.70 -3.30
C SER A 181 -6.54 6.03 -2.12
N ALA A 182 -6.64 5.09 -1.18
CA ALA A 182 -7.48 5.18 0.00
C ALA A 182 -6.71 4.90 1.29
N ALA A 183 -7.16 5.50 2.40
CA ALA A 183 -6.85 4.99 3.72
C ALA A 183 -8.11 4.39 4.35
N TYR A 184 -7.92 3.36 5.16
CA TYR A 184 -8.98 2.67 5.89
C TYR A 184 -8.71 2.70 7.38
N LEU A 185 -9.67 3.20 8.15
CA LEU A 185 -9.61 3.19 9.61
C LEU A 185 -10.55 2.10 10.14
N VAL A 186 -9.98 1.10 10.78
CA VAL A 186 -10.70 0.00 11.41
C VAL A 186 -10.01 -0.40 12.71
N SER A 187 -10.77 -0.67 13.77
CA SER A 187 -10.23 -1.07 15.09
C SER A 187 -9.18 -0.09 15.65
N GLY A 188 -9.28 1.20 15.34
CA GLY A 188 -8.30 2.21 15.73
C GLY A 188 -6.99 2.17 14.92
N VAL A 189 -6.88 1.29 13.92
CA VAL A 189 -5.70 1.21 13.03
C VAL A 189 -6.02 1.87 11.70
N LEU A 190 -5.19 2.83 11.31
CA LEU A 190 -5.30 3.56 10.05
C LEU A 190 -4.30 2.98 9.03
N PHE A 191 -4.81 2.25 8.06
CA PHE A 191 -4.05 1.72 6.94
C PHE A 191 -3.91 2.79 5.86
N LEU A 192 -2.67 3.12 5.48
CA LEU A 192 -2.36 4.22 4.56
C LEU A 192 -2.00 3.75 3.14
N GLY A 193 -1.89 2.42 2.93
CA GLY A 193 -1.36 1.89 1.67
C GLY A 193 -0.01 2.51 1.34
N ASP A 194 0.17 2.87 0.08
CA ASP A 194 1.38 3.52 -0.45
C ASP A 194 1.33 5.05 -0.38
N SER A 195 0.27 5.61 0.18
CA SER A 195 0.17 7.07 0.31
C SER A 195 1.24 7.65 1.23
N ALA A 196 1.85 6.82 2.10
CA ALA A 196 2.93 7.23 2.99
C ALA A 196 3.95 6.11 3.23
N VAL A 197 5.15 6.47 3.63
CA VAL A 197 6.21 5.57 4.11
C VAL A 197 6.79 6.08 5.43
N LEU A 198 7.07 5.18 6.36
CA LEU A 198 7.75 5.50 7.60
C LEU A 198 9.26 5.38 7.40
N LYS A 199 10.01 6.42 7.77
CA LYS A 199 11.48 6.39 7.78
C LYS A 199 11.99 5.78 9.09
N SER A 200 13.20 5.22 9.06
CA SER A 200 13.85 4.61 10.23
C SER A 200 14.13 5.58 11.38
N ASN A 201 14.11 6.88 11.11
CA ASN A 201 14.19 7.93 12.12
C ASN A 201 12.83 8.28 12.75
N GLY A 202 11.76 7.57 12.40
CA GLY A 202 10.42 7.77 12.92
C GLY A 202 9.59 8.85 12.21
N THR A 203 10.12 9.52 11.18
CA THR A 203 9.34 10.51 10.42
C THR A 203 8.51 9.84 9.32
N LEU A 204 7.37 10.42 8.99
CA LEU A 204 6.55 10.01 7.87
C LEU A 204 6.92 10.83 6.63
N ALA A 205 7.07 10.16 5.50
CA ALA A 205 7.22 10.78 4.19
C ALA A 205 6.01 10.43 3.31
N GLY A 206 5.78 11.20 2.26
CA GLY A 206 4.78 10.87 1.25
C GLY A 206 5.16 9.63 0.43
N SER A 207 4.30 9.27 -0.49
CA SER A 207 4.50 8.14 -1.39
C SER A 207 5.78 8.27 -2.23
N PRO A 208 6.46 7.16 -2.58
CA PRO A 208 7.63 7.19 -3.46
C PRO A 208 7.28 7.81 -4.82
N TRP A 209 7.90 8.94 -5.16
CA TRP A 209 7.59 9.74 -6.35
C TRP A 209 7.67 8.94 -7.66
N ALA A 210 8.59 7.96 -7.71
CA ALA A 210 8.83 7.16 -8.91
C ALA A 210 7.62 6.31 -9.33
N PHE A 211 6.75 5.98 -8.38
CA PHE A 211 5.57 5.13 -8.55
C PHE A 211 4.25 5.89 -8.39
N SER A 212 4.31 7.19 -8.13
CA SER A 212 3.13 8.01 -7.82
C SER A 212 2.69 8.84 -9.02
N ASP A 213 1.40 8.92 -9.23
CA ASP A 213 0.79 9.73 -10.30
C ASP A 213 1.04 11.23 -10.07
N SER A 214 0.97 11.68 -8.81
CA SER A 214 1.23 13.07 -8.41
C SER A 214 1.70 13.18 -6.96
N SER A 215 3.00 13.41 -6.76
CA SER A 215 3.54 13.64 -5.41
C SER A 215 2.93 14.87 -4.74
N ALA A 216 2.69 15.96 -5.49
CA ALA A 216 2.09 17.18 -4.95
C ALA A 216 0.67 16.92 -4.42
N GLN A 217 -0.14 16.15 -5.14
CA GLN A 217 -1.49 15.76 -4.71
C GLN A 217 -1.42 14.83 -3.50
N ASN A 218 -0.52 13.85 -3.49
CA ASN A 218 -0.32 12.95 -2.36
C ASN A 218 0.03 13.73 -1.08
N HIS A 219 0.97 14.67 -1.15
CA HIS A 219 1.34 15.52 -0.02
C HIS A 219 0.14 16.33 0.51
N ALA A 220 -0.64 16.92 -0.40
CA ALA A 220 -1.84 17.67 -0.03
C ALA A 220 -2.89 16.77 0.65
N SER A 221 -3.11 15.56 0.10
CA SER A 221 -4.07 14.57 0.64
C SER A 221 -3.65 14.07 2.03
N LEU A 222 -2.37 13.76 2.24
CA LEU A 222 -1.86 13.35 3.56
C LEU A 222 -2.01 14.46 4.60
N LYS A 223 -1.70 15.71 4.23
CA LYS A 223 -1.87 16.85 5.11
C LYS A 223 -3.33 17.05 5.50
N ALA A 224 -4.24 16.98 4.52
CA ALA A 224 -5.68 17.08 4.75
C ALA A 224 -6.19 15.95 5.67
N LEU A 225 -5.73 14.71 5.46
CA LEU A 225 -6.06 13.57 6.31
C LEU A 225 -5.58 13.80 7.75
N ALA A 226 -4.33 14.24 7.93
CA ALA A 226 -3.77 14.55 9.24
C ALA A 226 -4.61 15.59 9.99
N ASP A 227 -4.99 16.68 9.32
CA ASP A 227 -5.80 17.74 9.90
C ASP A 227 -7.21 17.25 10.24
N ARG A 228 -7.82 16.43 9.37
CA ARG A 228 -9.15 15.85 9.57
C ARG A 228 -9.20 14.89 10.77
N LEU A 229 -8.16 14.07 10.95
CA LEU A 229 -8.11 13.07 12.02
C LEU A 229 -7.53 13.60 13.35
N ARG A 230 -6.93 14.78 13.37
CA ARG A 230 -6.36 15.37 14.58
C ARG A 230 -7.32 15.42 15.77
N PRO A 231 -8.62 15.77 15.63
CA PRO A 231 -9.56 15.76 16.75
C PRO A 231 -9.80 14.35 17.32
N GLU A 232 -9.58 13.31 16.50
CA GLU A 232 -9.83 11.90 16.83
C GLU A 232 -8.55 11.11 17.15
N GLN A 233 -7.38 11.77 17.18
CA GLN A 233 -6.06 11.12 17.30
C GLN A 233 -5.95 10.14 18.49
N VAL A 234 -6.67 10.40 19.60
CA VAL A 234 -6.66 9.54 20.80
C VAL A 234 -7.27 8.17 20.51
N SER A 235 -8.17 8.06 19.53
CA SER A 235 -8.79 6.80 19.12
C SER A 235 -7.99 6.03 18.07
N ILE A 236 -6.96 6.66 17.47
CA ILE A 236 -6.10 6.04 16.46
C ILE A 236 -4.84 5.50 17.15
N VAL A 237 -4.82 4.20 17.38
CA VAL A 237 -3.73 3.53 18.10
C VAL A 237 -2.50 3.28 17.24
N ALA A 238 -2.67 3.18 15.91
CA ALA A 238 -1.56 2.99 14.98
C ALA A 238 -1.89 3.48 13.57
N ILE A 239 -0.82 3.83 12.82
CA ILE A 239 -0.83 3.98 11.37
C ILE A 239 -0.02 2.84 10.74
N VAL A 240 -0.44 2.37 9.57
CA VAL A 240 0.19 1.26 8.84
C VAL A 240 0.37 1.64 7.38
N PRO A 241 1.55 2.13 6.98
CA PRO A 241 1.94 2.18 5.57
C PRO A 241 2.23 0.77 5.04
N ALA A 242 1.96 0.49 3.76
CA ALA A 242 2.03 -0.88 3.25
C ALA A 242 3.47 -1.41 3.09
N HIS A 243 4.46 -0.55 2.85
CA HIS A 243 5.85 -0.95 2.59
C HIS A 243 6.81 -0.72 3.76
N THR A 244 6.31 -0.28 4.91
CA THR A 244 7.15 0.04 6.07
C THR A 244 6.52 -0.43 7.38
N ALA A 245 7.25 -0.27 8.48
CA ALA A 245 6.73 -0.57 9.80
C ALA A 245 5.50 0.28 10.14
N SER A 246 4.65 -0.24 11.01
CA SER A 246 3.59 0.53 11.69
C SER A 246 4.19 1.50 12.71
N SER A 247 3.46 2.55 13.03
CA SER A 247 3.83 3.55 14.04
C SER A 247 2.60 4.05 14.79
N THR A 248 2.79 4.88 15.82
CA THR A 248 1.72 5.68 16.41
C THR A 248 1.17 6.71 15.41
N PHE A 249 0.14 7.46 15.79
CA PHE A 249 -0.41 8.51 14.94
C PHE A 249 0.50 9.77 14.84
N ASP A 250 1.43 9.96 15.77
CA ASP A 250 2.25 11.18 15.87
C ASP A 250 2.99 11.56 14.57
N PRO A 251 3.63 10.63 13.83
CA PRO A 251 4.28 10.97 12.57
C PRO A 251 3.32 11.55 11.53
N LEU A 252 2.06 11.10 11.49
CA LEU A 252 1.05 11.67 10.61
C LEU A 252 0.55 13.02 11.14
N ALA A 253 0.33 13.15 12.46
CA ALA A 253 -0.06 14.42 13.06
C ALA A 253 0.96 15.55 12.84
N GLN A 254 2.25 15.19 12.74
CA GLN A 254 3.37 16.09 12.51
C GLN A 254 3.78 16.19 11.03
N TYR A 255 3.03 15.54 10.16
CA TYR A 255 3.37 15.48 8.73
C TYR A 255 3.41 16.88 8.12
N THR A 256 4.52 17.22 7.51
CA THR A 256 4.73 18.43 6.70
C THR A 256 5.19 17.99 5.31
N PRO A 257 4.56 18.50 4.23
CA PRO A 257 5.06 18.29 2.87
C PRO A 257 6.53 18.73 2.77
N GLY A 258 7.37 17.86 2.21
CA GLY A 258 8.78 18.15 1.95
C GLY A 258 8.99 18.97 0.67
#